data_a434e1321049cbb7bcf8aa4a00edf8c6
#
_entry.id   a434e1321049cbb7bcf8aa4a00edf8c6
#
_cell.length_a   1.000
_cell.length_b   1.000
_cell.length_c   1.000
_cell.angle_alpha   90.00
_cell.angle_beta   90.00
_cell.angle_gamma   90.00
#
_symmetry.space_group_name_H-M   'P 1'
#
loop_
_entity.id
_entity.type
_entity.pdbx_description
1 polymer ?
#
loop_
_entity_poly.entity_id
_entity_poly.type
_entity_poly.pdbx_seq_one_letter_code
_entity_poly.pdbx_strand_id
1 'polypeptide(L)'
;MSKTVFFDIDGTIWDDDMVIPESTLEAVAALKANGHLAFICTGRARASVRSEKLLNMGFDGIIAACGNYIEMDGKVIYENDLSADMVQKVIRVLSECKMPVVLEGSTDYWIDDEGFENDPYVDYLFESLGEHAHIIRGY
;
A
#
# COMPACT_ATOMS: atom_id res chain seq x y z
N MET A 1 18.58 9.73 -23.43
CA MET A 1 17.62 8.59 -23.38
C MET A 1 16.93 8.65 -22.03
N SER A 2 15.61 8.76 -21.98
CA SER A 2 14.85 8.70 -20.72
C SER A 2 14.94 7.31 -20.11
N LYS A 3 14.98 7.23 -18.78
CA LYS A 3 14.93 5.99 -18.01
C LYS A 3 13.73 6.04 -17.08
N THR A 4 13.24 4.87 -16.67
CA THR A 4 12.25 4.72 -15.61
C THR A 4 12.92 4.07 -14.41
N VAL A 5 12.74 4.67 -13.24
CA VAL A 5 13.30 4.15 -11.99
C VAL A 5 12.13 3.80 -11.06
N PHE A 6 12.19 2.63 -10.49
CA PHE A 6 11.20 2.12 -9.54
C PHE A 6 11.80 2.11 -8.15
N PHE A 7 11.08 2.69 -7.19
CA PHE A 7 11.51 2.81 -5.81
C PHE A 7 10.57 2.02 -4.91
N ASP A 8 11.10 1.15 -4.11
CA ASP A 8 10.37 0.62 -2.98
C ASP A 8 10.22 1.69 -1.90
N ILE A 9 9.25 1.52 -1.00
CA ILE A 9 8.96 2.47 0.06
C ILE A 9 9.78 2.13 1.30
N ASP A 10 9.50 0.98 1.90
CA ASP A 10 9.95 0.59 3.22
C ASP A 10 11.44 0.20 3.21
N GLY A 11 12.25 0.93 3.98
CA GLY A 11 13.70 0.75 3.99
C GLY A 11 14.40 1.28 2.72
N THR A 12 13.70 2.00 1.83
CA THR A 12 14.26 2.56 0.58
C THR A 12 14.01 4.06 0.47
N ILE A 13 12.73 4.50 0.39
CA ILE A 13 12.38 5.92 0.38
C ILE A 13 12.43 6.49 1.79
N TRP A 14 11.96 5.75 2.77
CA TRP A 14 11.98 6.10 4.17
C TRP A 14 12.59 5.00 5.05
N ASP A 15 12.94 5.37 6.27
CA ASP A 15 13.46 4.46 7.29
C ASP A 15 12.33 3.79 8.11
N ASP A 16 12.71 3.04 9.15
CA ASP A 16 11.77 2.35 10.03
C ASP A 16 10.84 3.31 10.80
N ASP A 17 11.21 4.57 10.95
CA ASP A 17 10.40 5.63 11.56
C ASP A 17 9.54 6.38 10.52
N MET A 18 9.48 5.90 9.29
CA MET A 18 8.81 6.51 8.13
C MET A 18 9.30 7.95 7.84
N VAL A 19 10.55 8.23 8.16
CA VAL A 19 11.20 9.51 7.88
C VAL A 19 11.84 9.47 6.50
N ILE A 20 11.45 10.39 5.62
CA ILE A 20 12.07 10.55 4.29
C ILE A 20 13.27 11.50 4.43
N PRO A 21 14.51 11.03 4.17
CA PRO A 21 15.68 11.89 4.19
C PRO A 21 15.61 13.00 3.13
N GLU A 22 16.16 14.16 3.43
CA GLU A 22 16.22 15.28 2.48
C GLU A 22 16.95 14.89 1.20
N SER A 23 18.03 14.12 1.32
CA SER A 23 18.77 13.61 0.16
C SER A 23 17.94 12.74 -0.78
N THR A 24 16.93 12.01 -0.26
CA THR A 24 16.00 11.23 -1.07
C THR A 24 15.04 12.14 -1.85
N LEU A 25 14.54 13.20 -1.21
CA LEU A 25 13.72 14.22 -1.87
C LEU A 25 14.49 14.90 -3.03
N GLU A 26 15.73 15.34 -2.75
CA GLU A 26 16.61 15.94 -3.75
C GLU A 26 16.93 15.00 -4.91
N ALA A 27 17.18 13.70 -4.62
CA ALA A 27 17.51 12.71 -5.63
C ALA A 27 16.34 12.46 -6.58
N VAL A 28 15.12 12.31 -6.06
CA VAL A 28 13.91 12.13 -6.89
C VAL A 28 13.65 13.38 -7.73
N ALA A 29 13.78 14.58 -7.14
CA ALA A 29 13.62 15.84 -7.87
C ALA A 29 14.66 15.97 -9.01
N ALA A 30 15.93 15.64 -8.75
CA ALA A 30 17.00 15.69 -9.75
C ALA A 30 16.77 14.66 -10.86
N LEU A 31 16.30 13.46 -10.53
CA LEU A 31 15.97 12.42 -11.51
C LEU A 31 14.89 12.92 -12.48
N LYS A 32 13.84 13.53 -11.96
CA LYS A 32 12.75 14.11 -12.76
C LYS A 32 13.22 15.29 -13.61
N ALA A 33 14.02 16.19 -13.04
CA ALA A 33 14.58 17.34 -13.76
C ALA A 33 15.46 16.93 -14.95
N ASN A 34 16.07 15.74 -14.90
CA ASN A 34 16.83 15.15 -16.01
C ASN A 34 15.95 14.40 -17.03
N GLY A 35 14.63 14.49 -16.94
CA GLY A 35 13.69 13.90 -17.90
C GLY A 35 13.51 12.39 -17.76
N HIS A 36 13.74 11.85 -16.57
CA HIS A 36 13.49 10.47 -16.23
C HIS A 36 12.14 10.31 -15.54
N LEU A 37 11.58 9.10 -15.52
CA LEU A 37 10.36 8.76 -14.82
C LEU A 37 10.69 8.08 -13.49
N ALA A 38 9.93 8.42 -12.45
CA ALA A 38 10.03 7.86 -11.13
C ALA A 38 8.71 7.20 -10.72
N PHE A 39 8.74 5.93 -10.34
CA PHE A 39 7.56 5.19 -9.88
C PHE A 39 7.80 4.64 -8.48
N ILE A 40 6.77 4.68 -7.64
CA ILE A 40 6.70 3.85 -6.44
C ILE A 40 6.42 2.40 -6.88
N CYS A 41 7.09 1.43 -6.25
CA CYS A 41 6.85 0.00 -6.48
C CYS A 41 6.91 -0.72 -5.13
N THR A 42 5.75 -1.07 -4.57
CA THR A 42 5.64 -1.55 -3.20
C THR A 42 4.74 -2.78 -3.07
N GLY A 43 5.01 -3.58 -2.02
CA GLY A 43 4.11 -4.65 -1.57
C GLY A 43 2.85 -4.14 -0.88
N ARG A 44 2.87 -2.90 -0.37
CA ARG A 44 1.71 -2.30 0.29
C ARG A 44 0.51 -2.23 -0.65
N ALA A 45 -0.69 -2.48 -0.12
CA ALA A 45 -1.91 -2.19 -0.88
C ALA A 45 -2.05 -0.67 -1.11
N ARG A 46 -2.76 -0.28 -2.17
CA ARG A 46 -2.89 1.13 -2.53
C ARG A 46 -3.50 1.98 -1.41
N ALA A 47 -4.47 1.43 -0.68
CA ALA A 47 -5.13 2.12 0.44
C ALA A 47 -4.18 2.53 1.56
N SER A 48 -3.04 1.86 1.76
CA SER A 48 -2.05 2.21 2.79
C SER A 48 -0.95 3.16 2.30
N VAL A 49 -0.91 3.50 1.00
CA VAL A 49 0.03 4.48 0.45
C VAL A 49 -0.59 5.88 0.53
N ARG A 50 -0.59 6.48 1.74
CA ARG A 50 -1.34 7.71 2.06
C ARG A 50 -0.48 8.89 2.52
N SER A 51 0.80 8.68 2.81
CA SER A 51 1.67 9.76 3.27
C SER A 51 1.69 10.91 2.27
N GLU A 52 1.17 12.08 2.67
CA GLU A 52 1.17 13.27 1.82
C GLU A 52 2.60 13.66 1.41
N LYS A 53 3.57 13.51 2.33
CA LYS A 53 4.96 13.80 2.04
C LYS A 53 5.49 12.89 0.92
N LEU A 54 5.16 11.60 0.95
CA LEU A 54 5.53 10.63 -0.08
C LEU A 54 4.84 10.95 -1.41
N LEU A 55 3.52 11.16 -1.40
CA LEU A 55 2.73 11.42 -2.61
C LEU A 55 3.12 12.74 -3.28
N ASN A 56 3.58 13.73 -2.52
CA ASN A 56 4.02 15.03 -3.02
C ASN A 56 5.47 15.05 -3.54
N MET A 57 6.20 13.93 -3.52
CA MET A 57 7.55 13.84 -4.09
C MET A 57 7.59 13.93 -5.62
N GLY A 58 6.43 13.85 -6.29
CA GLY A 58 6.30 14.02 -7.74
C GLY A 58 6.55 12.73 -8.54
N PHE A 59 6.24 11.57 -7.99
CA PHE A 59 6.25 10.31 -8.72
C PHE A 59 5.26 10.34 -9.90
N ASP A 60 5.61 9.68 -10.99
CA ASP A 60 4.77 9.58 -12.20
C ASP A 60 3.67 8.52 -12.04
N GLY A 61 3.83 7.60 -11.09
CA GLY A 61 2.83 6.59 -10.80
C GLY A 61 3.21 5.69 -9.63
N ILE A 62 2.29 4.79 -9.31
CA ILE A 62 2.41 3.84 -8.21
C ILE A 62 2.09 2.44 -8.73
N ILE A 63 2.96 1.49 -8.41
CA ILE A 63 2.73 0.06 -8.52
C ILE A 63 2.59 -0.47 -7.10
N ALA A 64 1.38 -0.84 -6.71
CA ALA A 64 1.04 -1.30 -5.38
C ALA A 64 0.57 -2.76 -5.37
N ALA A 65 0.36 -3.33 -4.18
CA ALA A 65 -0.11 -4.70 -3.99
C ALA A 65 0.70 -5.72 -4.81
N CYS A 66 2.04 -5.62 -4.77
CA CYS A 66 2.95 -6.48 -5.53
C CYS A 66 2.66 -6.51 -7.05
N GLY A 67 2.14 -5.41 -7.60
CA GLY A 67 1.83 -5.29 -9.03
C GLY A 67 0.36 -5.59 -9.40
N ASN A 68 -0.51 -5.86 -8.42
CA ASN A 68 -1.94 -6.04 -8.68
C ASN A 68 -2.70 -4.70 -8.84
N TYR A 69 -2.07 -3.58 -8.51
CA TYR A 69 -2.60 -2.25 -8.73
C TYR A 69 -1.54 -1.35 -9.36
N ILE A 70 -1.89 -0.69 -10.45
CA ILE A 70 -0.99 0.25 -11.14
C ILE A 70 -1.76 1.53 -11.48
N GLU A 71 -1.26 2.66 -11.01
CA GLU A 71 -1.74 3.98 -11.42
C GLU A 71 -0.60 4.80 -12.05
N MET A 72 -0.94 5.63 -13.02
CA MET A 72 -0.04 6.57 -13.68
C MET A 72 -0.79 7.87 -13.97
N ASP A 73 -0.16 9.00 -13.71
CA ASP A 73 -0.78 10.33 -13.87
C ASP A 73 -2.15 10.45 -13.19
N GLY A 74 -2.31 9.83 -12.00
CA GLY A 74 -3.55 9.82 -11.25
C GLY A 74 -4.68 8.97 -11.85
N LYS A 75 -4.38 8.10 -12.81
CA LYS A 75 -5.35 7.19 -13.43
C LYS A 75 -4.95 5.74 -13.18
N VAL A 76 -5.90 4.94 -12.72
CA VAL A 76 -5.72 3.49 -12.63
C VAL A 76 -5.64 2.92 -14.03
N ILE A 77 -4.53 2.25 -14.35
CA ILE A 77 -4.29 1.60 -15.63
C ILE A 77 -4.36 0.07 -15.55
N TYR A 78 -4.23 -0.46 -14.34
CA TYR A 78 -4.39 -1.90 -14.06
C TYR A 78 -4.83 -2.09 -12.62
N GLU A 79 -5.83 -2.94 -12.42
CA GLU A 79 -6.30 -3.40 -11.12
C GLU A 79 -6.78 -4.85 -11.26
N ASN A 80 -6.30 -5.73 -10.38
CA ASN A 80 -6.65 -7.13 -10.39
C ASN A 80 -7.02 -7.57 -8.97
N ASP A 81 -8.32 -7.56 -8.71
CA ASP A 81 -8.89 -7.99 -7.44
C ASP A 81 -9.19 -9.48 -7.42
N LEU A 82 -9.12 -10.07 -6.24
CA LEU A 82 -9.66 -11.39 -6.02
C LEU A 82 -11.18 -11.39 -6.20
N SER A 83 -11.71 -12.39 -6.88
CA SER A 83 -13.18 -12.55 -6.97
C SER A 83 -13.78 -12.78 -5.57
N ALA A 84 -15.02 -12.34 -5.35
CA ALA A 84 -15.74 -12.56 -4.09
C ALA A 84 -15.76 -14.04 -3.66
N ASP A 85 -15.91 -14.96 -4.61
CA ASP A 85 -15.86 -16.41 -4.36
C ASP A 85 -14.47 -16.86 -3.86
N MET A 86 -13.39 -16.30 -4.42
CA MET A 86 -12.03 -16.60 -3.96
C MET A 86 -11.78 -16.03 -2.57
N VAL A 87 -12.20 -14.79 -2.31
CA VAL A 87 -12.10 -14.16 -0.99
C VAL A 87 -12.80 -15.00 0.06
N GLN A 88 -14.05 -15.42 -0.20
CA GLN A 88 -14.81 -16.28 0.73
C GLN A 88 -14.12 -17.62 0.98
N LYS A 89 -13.53 -18.24 -0.03
CA LYS A 89 -12.75 -19.48 0.13
C LYS A 89 -11.52 -19.29 1.00
N VAL A 90 -10.77 -18.22 0.78
CA VAL A 90 -9.57 -17.88 1.58
C VAL A 90 -9.97 -17.64 3.04
N ILE A 91 -10.97 -16.80 3.27
CA ILE A 91 -11.46 -16.51 4.63
C ILE A 91 -11.88 -17.81 5.34
N ARG A 92 -12.63 -18.68 4.69
CA ARG A 92 -13.05 -19.96 5.28
C ARG A 92 -11.85 -20.81 5.71
N VAL A 93 -10.84 -20.96 4.86
CA VAL A 93 -9.64 -21.74 5.18
C VAL A 93 -8.89 -21.12 6.35
N LEU A 94 -8.73 -19.80 6.38
CA LEU A 94 -8.06 -19.09 7.47
C LEU A 94 -8.84 -19.24 8.78
N SER A 95 -10.17 -19.13 8.76
CA SER A 95 -11.02 -19.34 9.92
C SER A 95 -10.93 -20.78 10.47
N GLU A 96 -10.94 -21.80 9.60
CA GLU A 96 -10.75 -23.21 10.01
C GLU A 96 -9.38 -23.42 10.66
N CYS A 97 -8.37 -22.70 10.20
CA CYS A 97 -7.01 -22.71 10.78
C CYS A 97 -6.87 -21.80 12.01
N LYS A 98 -7.92 -21.08 12.43
CA LYS A 98 -7.89 -20.07 13.50
C LYS A 98 -6.83 -19.00 13.25
N MET A 99 -6.68 -18.59 12.00
CA MET A 99 -5.79 -17.50 11.59
C MET A 99 -6.62 -16.24 11.35
N PRO A 100 -6.29 -15.13 12.02
CA PRO A 100 -6.97 -13.86 11.79
C PRO A 100 -6.64 -13.33 10.38
N VAL A 101 -7.51 -12.47 9.85
CA VAL A 101 -7.40 -11.98 8.48
C VAL A 101 -7.46 -10.46 8.40
N VAL A 102 -6.62 -9.90 7.53
CA VAL A 102 -6.73 -8.54 7.02
C VAL A 102 -6.93 -8.64 5.51
N LEU A 103 -8.05 -8.10 5.02
CA LEU A 103 -8.31 -7.96 3.60
C LEU A 103 -7.95 -6.54 3.18
N GLU A 104 -7.02 -6.43 2.24
CA GLU A 104 -6.45 -5.17 1.79
C GLU A 104 -6.98 -4.83 0.40
N GLY A 105 -7.68 -3.71 0.28
CA GLY A 105 -8.17 -3.19 -0.99
C GLY A 105 -7.39 -1.98 -1.49
N SER A 106 -7.83 -1.45 -2.62
CA SER A 106 -7.25 -0.22 -3.19
C SER A 106 -7.67 1.05 -2.45
N THR A 107 -8.80 1.01 -1.75
CA THR A 107 -9.36 2.14 -0.97
C THR A 107 -9.55 1.83 0.49
N ASP A 108 -9.96 0.61 0.83
CA ASP A 108 -10.42 0.21 2.16
C ASP A 108 -9.77 -1.08 2.62
N TYR A 109 -9.71 -1.26 3.95
CA TYR A 109 -9.28 -2.48 4.62
C TYR A 109 -10.40 -3.07 5.45
N TRP A 110 -10.48 -4.40 5.51
CA TRP A 110 -11.38 -5.15 6.38
C TRP A 110 -10.56 -6.03 7.31
N ILE A 111 -10.70 -5.80 8.61
CA ILE A 111 -9.80 -6.32 9.66
C ILE A 111 -10.60 -7.18 10.62
N ASP A 112 -10.13 -8.39 10.89
CA ASP A 112 -10.61 -9.26 11.97
C ASP A 112 -9.98 -8.83 13.30
N ASP A 113 -10.56 -7.84 13.95
CA ASP A 113 -10.03 -7.27 15.19
C ASP A 113 -10.06 -8.25 16.38
N GLU A 114 -10.98 -9.22 16.41
CA GLU A 114 -11.01 -10.25 17.45
C GLU A 114 -9.83 -11.23 17.34
N GLY A 115 -9.39 -11.50 16.12
CA GLY A 115 -8.23 -12.35 15.86
C GLY A 115 -6.89 -11.70 16.16
N PHE A 116 -6.85 -10.36 16.24
CA PHE A 116 -5.66 -9.54 16.48
C PHE A 116 -5.73 -8.76 17.80
N GLU A 117 -6.31 -9.34 18.85
CA GLU A 117 -6.46 -8.66 20.13
C GLU A 117 -5.11 -8.16 20.66
N ASN A 118 -5.02 -6.85 20.94
CA ASN A 118 -3.81 -6.14 21.37
C ASN A 118 -2.62 -6.19 20.39
N ASP A 119 -2.87 -6.30 19.08
CA ASP A 119 -1.81 -6.22 18.07
C ASP A 119 -1.52 -4.76 17.70
N PRO A 120 -0.31 -4.23 17.97
CA PRO A 120 0.04 -2.84 17.68
C PRO A 120 -0.05 -2.48 16.19
N TYR A 121 0.10 -3.44 15.30
CA TYR A 121 -0.02 -3.21 13.86
C TYR A 121 -1.48 -2.96 13.46
N VAL A 122 -2.41 -3.68 14.07
CA VAL A 122 -3.85 -3.46 13.82
C VAL A 122 -4.30 -2.10 14.38
N ASP A 123 -3.82 -1.73 15.57
CA ASP A 123 -4.07 -0.39 16.11
C ASP A 123 -3.55 0.70 15.16
N TYR A 124 -2.34 0.53 14.63
CA TYR A 124 -1.77 1.41 13.61
C TYR A 124 -2.62 1.46 12.33
N LEU A 125 -3.16 0.33 11.86
CA LEU A 125 -4.03 0.30 10.68
C LEU A 125 -5.30 1.12 10.90
N PHE A 126 -5.98 0.95 12.05
CA PHE A 126 -7.16 1.74 12.37
C PHE A 126 -6.85 3.24 12.47
N GLU A 127 -5.73 3.59 13.09
CA GLU A 127 -5.31 4.99 13.23
C GLU A 127 -4.96 5.61 11.86
N SER A 128 -4.18 4.91 11.03
CA SER A 128 -3.69 5.43 9.75
C SER A 128 -4.73 5.46 8.65
N LEU A 129 -5.66 4.50 8.63
CA LEU A 129 -6.70 4.37 7.61
C LEU A 129 -7.98 5.12 7.98
N GLY A 130 -8.27 5.30 9.29
CA GLY A 130 -9.45 6.01 9.76
C GLY A 130 -10.75 5.41 9.24
N GLU A 131 -11.57 6.20 8.53
CA GLU A 131 -12.85 5.75 7.96
C GLU A 131 -12.74 4.64 6.91
N HIS A 132 -11.55 4.38 6.42
CA HIS A 132 -11.25 3.31 5.45
C HIS A 132 -10.86 1.97 6.11
N ALA A 133 -10.80 1.91 7.43
CA ALA A 133 -10.61 0.66 8.17
C ALA A 133 -11.97 0.14 8.67
N HIS A 134 -12.35 -1.04 8.22
CA HIS A 134 -13.62 -1.66 8.56
C HIS A 134 -13.40 -2.93 9.36
N ILE A 135 -14.27 -3.18 10.33
CA ILE A 135 -14.24 -4.43 11.09
C ILE A 135 -15.01 -5.51 10.32
N ILE A 136 -14.41 -6.67 10.19
CA ILE A 136 -15.05 -7.86 9.61
C ILE A 136 -15.39 -8.85 10.73
N ARG A 137 -16.60 -9.39 10.74
CA ARG A 137 -17.06 -10.36 11.73
C ARG A 137 -17.93 -11.42 11.10
N GLY A 138 -17.88 -12.63 11.66
CA GLY A 138 -18.86 -13.67 11.37
C GLY A 138 -18.79 -14.25 9.96
N TYR A 139 -17.60 -14.39 9.45
CA TYR A 139 -17.34 -15.01 8.15
C TYR A 139 -17.14 -16.51 8.23
#